data_1f6025c67e9e94084c98332f569c252d
#
_entry.id   1f6025c67e9e94084c98332f569c252d
#
_cell.length_a   1.000
_cell.length_b   1.000
_cell.length_c   1.000
_cell.angle_alpha   90.00
_cell.angle_beta   90.00
_cell.angle_gamma   90.00
#
_symmetry.space_group_name_H-M   'P 1'
#
loop_
_entity.id
_entity.type
_entity.pdbx_description
1 polymer ?
#
loop_
_entity_poly.entity_id
_entity_poly.type
_entity_poly.pdbx_seq_one_letter_code
_entity_poly.pdbx_strand_id
1 'polypeptide(L)'
;MKTKKLSLTTWIIIATLAGIVFGSIVGPWASNLKFIGTIFIRLIQMSVVCLVMTSVAAAIGGIEGKGAGKMGLVTFICIIVFTLISAGLGLALGLIVKPGVGVTIGTEAAAVEVASASITETLTNFVPTNIFSAMANGDMVPCILFSIFFGVCAGSYGRTSGNDMVMDLIKAINGVIMNIIKIVMNLAPIGIFCLLADVAGGTGFTVILPMLKFLGCLLVGDVIQFLIYGPFTAAFCGVSPAKMPKKYSKMSMMAVTTTSSAICLPTKMEDMVTKFGVDRKVSDFVGPITMSMNSCGAVQC
;
A
#
# COMPACT_ATOMS: atom_id res chain seq x y z
N MET A 1 -32.55 -19.75 -3.68
CA MET A 1 -31.77 -18.99 -2.69
C MET A 1 -30.41 -18.66 -3.32
N LYS A 2 -30.17 -17.36 -3.68
CA LYS A 2 -28.83 -16.90 -4.12
C LYS A 2 -27.93 -16.86 -2.89
N THR A 3 -27.05 -17.82 -2.72
CA THR A 3 -25.99 -17.76 -1.72
C THR A 3 -25.16 -16.52 -1.99
N LYS A 4 -25.25 -15.50 -1.11
CA LYS A 4 -24.35 -14.35 -1.14
C LYS A 4 -22.92 -14.90 -0.98
N LYS A 5 -22.15 -14.87 -2.06
CA LYS A 5 -20.72 -15.18 -1.98
C LYS A 5 -20.09 -14.21 -0.98
N LEU A 6 -19.50 -14.72 0.09
CA LEU A 6 -18.78 -13.93 1.07
C LEU A 6 -17.65 -13.16 0.36
N SER A 7 -17.40 -11.92 0.79
CA SER A 7 -16.30 -11.13 0.23
C SER A 7 -14.95 -11.73 0.62
N LEU A 8 -13.91 -11.48 -0.18
CA LEU A 8 -12.55 -11.92 0.14
C LEU A 8 -12.12 -11.42 1.54
N THR A 9 -12.48 -10.19 1.89
CA THR A 9 -12.21 -9.60 3.21
C THR A 9 -12.83 -10.44 4.34
N THR A 10 -14.07 -10.89 4.17
CA THR A 10 -14.74 -11.75 5.16
C THR A 10 -14.01 -13.08 5.31
N TRP A 11 -13.55 -13.68 4.21
CA TRP A 11 -12.76 -14.91 4.24
C TRP A 11 -11.41 -14.71 4.94
N ILE A 12 -10.75 -13.56 4.73
CA ILE A 12 -9.50 -13.21 5.42
C ILE A 12 -9.73 -13.07 6.92
N ILE A 13 -10.78 -12.38 7.35
CA ILE A 13 -11.10 -12.23 8.78
C ILE A 13 -11.38 -13.57 9.43
N ILE A 14 -12.18 -14.41 8.78
CA ILE A 14 -12.48 -15.78 9.27
C ILE A 14 -11.19 -16.60 9.37
N ALA A 15 -10.34 -16.56 8.36
CA ALA A 15 -9.07 -17.27 8.33
C ALA A 15 -8.10 -16.77 9.41
N THR A 16 -8.06 -15.47 9.66
CA THR A 16 -7.27 -14.84 10.74
C THR A 16 -7.70 -15.40 12.11
N LEU A 17 -8.99 -15.32 12.42
CA LEU A 17 -9.50 -15.81 13.70
C LEU A 17 -9.33 -17.33 13.84
N ALA A 18 -9.64 -18.09 12.78
CA ALA A 18 -9.48 -19.53 12.77
C ALA A 18 -8.00 -19.94 12.92
N GLY A 19 -7.06 -19.24 12.27
CA GLY A 19 -5.63 -19.50 12.38
C GLY A 19 -5.11 -19.28 13.80
N ILE A 20 -5.50 -18.18 14.43
CA ILE A 20 -5.14 -17.88 15.83
C ILE A 20 -5.67 -18.99 16.77
N VAL A 21 -6.96 -19.32 16.66
CA VAL A 21 -7.57 -20.36 17.52
C VAL A 21 -6.92 -21.71 17.28
N PHE A 22 -6.75 -22.11 16.04
CA PHE A 22 -6.11 -23.37 15.66
C PHE A 22 -4.68 -23.46 16.19
N GLY A 23 -3.86 -22.43 15.96
CA GLY A 23 -2.48 -22.40 16.43
C GLY A 23 -2.39 -22.50 17.97
N SER A 24 -3.26 -21.76 18.67
CA SER A 24 -3.30 -21.79 20.15
C SER A 24 -3.71 -23.16 20.73
N ILE A 25 -4.53 -23.94 20.01
CA ILE A 25 -4.95 -25.28 20.44
C ILE A 25 -3.88 -26.32 20.12
N VAL A 26 -3.35 -26.27 18.90
CA VAL A 26 -2.42 -27.28 18.38
C VAL A 26 -0.98 -27.06 18.87
N GLY A 27 -0.66 -25.83 19.27
CA GLY A 27 0.66 -25.48 19.80
C GLY A 27 1.77 -25.55 18.75
N PRO A 28 3.01 -25.92 19.13
CA PRO A 28 4.20 -25.85 18.25
C PRO A 28 4.09 -26.66 16.96
N TRP A 29 3.21 -27.65 16.88
CA TRP A 29 3.00 -28.42 15.66
C TRP A 29 2.51 -27.54 14.51
N ALA A 30 1.85 -26.43 14.80
CA ALA A 30 1.34 -25.49 13.81
C ALA A 30 2.48 -24.89 12.93
N SER A 31 3.73 -24.91 13.41
CA SER A 31 4.90 -24.49 12.64
C SER A 31 5.12 -25.31 11.36
N ASN A 32 4.59 -26.54 11.31
CA ASN A 32 4.61 -27.32 10.08
C ASN A 32 3.78 -26.70 8.94
N LEU A 33 2.86 -25.77 9.27
CA LEU A 33 2.07 -25.04 8.27
C LEU A 33 2.76 -23.78 7.76
N LYS A 34 3.85 -23.33 8.40
CA LYS A 34 4.61 -22.12 8.08
C LYS A 34 5.00 -22.05 6.62
N PHE A 35 5.39 -23.18 6.01
CA PHE A 35 5.85 -23.22 4.62
C PHE A 35 4.77 -22.74 3.63
N ILE A 36 3.48 -23.03 3.89
CA ILE A 36 2.36 -22.59 3.04
C ILE A 36 2.23 -21.06 3.12
N GLY A 37 2.29 -20.52 4.35
CA GLY A 37 2.27 -19.09 4.56
C GLY A 37 3.48 -18.38 3.94
N THR A 38 4.66 -18.98 4.03
CA THR A 38 5.88 -18.46 3.39
C THR A 38 5.77 -18.46 1.87
N ILE A 39 5.21 -19.50 1.26
CA ILE A 39 4.93 -19.53 -0.19
C ILE A 39 4.00 -18.37 -0.57
N PHE A 40 2.94 -18.15 0.20
CA PHE A 40 2.02 -17.04 -0.06
C PHE A 40 2.74 -15.68 -0.02
N ILE A 41 3.57 -15.41 1.00
CA ILE A 41 4.36 -14.17 1.07
C ILE A 41 5.31 -14.04 -0.13
N ARG A 42 6.01 -15.11 -0.51
CA ARG A 42 6.92 -15.11 -1.66
C ARG A 42 6.19 -14.83 -2.98
N LEU A 43 4.98 -15.36 -3.17
CA LEU A 43 4.16 -15.08 -4.35
C LEU A 43 3.77 -13.59 -4.44
N ILE A 44 3.49 -12.96 -3.30
CA ILE A 44 3.26 -11.50 -3.26
C ILE A 44 4.56 -10.77 -3.60
N GLN A 45 5.65 -11.05 -2.90
CA GLN A 45 6.95 -10.37 -3.07
C GLN A 45 7.46 -10.45 -4.51
N MET A 46 7.30 -11.60 -5.17
CA MET A 46 7.65 -11.81 -6.57
C MET A 46 7.01 -10.77 -7.52
N SER A 47 5.80 -10.33 -7.19
CA SER A 47 5.04 -9.42 -8.07
C SER A 47 5.20 -7.95 -7.70
N VAL A 48 5.61 -7.63 -6.45
CA VAL A 48 5.56 -6.26 -5.91
C VAL A 48 6.54 -5.34 -6.64
N VAL A 49 7.78 -5.75 -6.88
CA VAL A 49 8.78 -4.92 -7.56
C VAL A 49 8.30 -4.55 -8.95
N CYS A 50 7.85 -5.53 -9.73
CA CYS A 50 7.35 -5.31 -11.08
C CYS A 50 6.08 -4.44 -11.09
N LEU A 51 5.18 -4.63 -10.10
CA LEU A 51 3.98 -3.81 -9.96
C LEU A 51 4.34 -2.35 -9.73
N VAL A 52 5.22 -2.09 -8.76
CA VAL A 52 5.63 -0.72 -8.40
C VAL A 52 6.28 -0.05 -9.60
N MET A 53 7.22 -0.73 -10.26
CA MET A 53 7.91 -0.18 -11.42
C MET A 53 6.96 0.18 -12.57
N THR A 54 6.09 -0.74 -12.96
CA THR A 54 5.16 -0.50 -14.07
C THR A 54 4.08 0.52 -13.71
N SER A 55 3.60 0.53 -12.47
CA SER A 55 2.59 1.50 -12.00
C SER A 55 3.16 2.92 -11.97
N VAL A 56 4.37 3.09 -11.41
CA VAL A 56 5.03 4.40 -11.34
C VAL A 56 5.38 4.90 -12.74
N ALA A 57 5.96 4.05 -13.59
CA ALA A 57 6.31 4.42 -14.96
C ALA A 57 5.06 4.79 -15.78
N ALA A 58 3.97 4.03 -15.68
CA ALA A 58 2.71 4.32 -16.36
C ALA A 58 2.09 5.64 -15.87
N ALA A 59 2.11 5.88 -14.56
CA ALA A 59 1.56 7.10 -13.97
C ALA A 59 2.32 8.35 -14.43
N ILE A 60 3.65 8.31 -14.35
CA ILE A 60 4.51 9.44 -14.71
C ILE A 60 4.54 9.67 -16.22
N GLY A 61 4.66 8.60 -17.01
CA GLY A 61 4.73 8.70 -18.49
C GLY A 61 3.43 9.15 -19.13
N GLY A 62 2.29 8.88 -18.49
CA GLY A 62 0.97 9.32 -18.93
C GLY A 62 0.66 10.80 -18.71
N ILE A 63 1.62 11.58 -18.19
CA ILE A 63 1.44 13.02 -17.95
C ILE A 63 1.45 13.78 -19.28
N GLU A 64 0.30 14.32 -19.70
CA GLU A 64 0.13 15.05 -20.95
C GLU A 64 -0.23 16.53 -20.73
N GLY A 65 0.27 17.41 -21.64
CA GLY A 65 -0.13 18.82 -21.78
C GLY A 65 0.67 19.86 -21.01
N LYS A 66 0.55 21.14 -21.45
CA LYS A 66 1.23 22.33 -20.91
C LYS A 66 0.76 22.72 -19.49
N GLY A 67 0.41 21.94 -18.65
CA GLY A 67 0.02 22.17 -17.25
C GLY A 67 0.27 20.91 -16.42
N ALA A 68 0.49 19.79 -17.10
CA ALA A 68 0.67 18.48 -16.51
C ALA A 68 1.92 18.43 -15.62
N GLY A 69 2.99 19.10 -16.00
CA GLY A 69 4.21 19.19 -15.20
C GLY A 69 3.97 19.90 -13.85
N LYS A 70 3.27 21.04 -13.86
CA LYS A 70 2.92 21.76 -12.62
C LYS A 70 1.97 20.93 -11.76
N MET A 71 0.95 20.31 -12.37
CA MET A 71 -0.02 19.47 -11.67
C MET A 71 0.67 18.24 -11.09
N GLY A 72 1.57 17.59 -11.87
CA GLY A 72 2.37 16.46 -11.40
C GLY A 72 3.27 16.83 -10.23
N LEU A 73 3.99 17.95 -10.32
CA LEU A 73 4.85 18.44 -9.26
C LEU A 73 4.05 18.73 -7.97
N VAL A 74 2.93 19.44 -8.08
CA VAL A 74 2.07 19.74 -6.93
C VAL A 74 1.53 18.43 -6.31
N THR A 75 1.07 17.50 -7.13
CA THR A 75 0.59 16.19 -6.65
C THR A 75 1.70 15.44 -5.92
N PHE A 76 2.91 15.42 -6.47
CA PHE A 76 4.06 14.76 -5.87
C PHE A 76 4.46 15.40 -4.52
N ILE A 77 4.52 16.74 -4.46
CA ILE A 77 4.77 17.46 -3.20
C ILE A 77 3.70 17.13 -2.16
N CYS A 78 2.42 17.15 -2.55
CA CYS A 78 1.33 16.79 -1.64
C CYS A 78 1.46 15.36 -1.12
N ILE A 79 1.80 14.40 -1.99
CA ILE A 79 2.04 13.01 -1.58
C ILE A 79 3.15 12.93 -0.54
N ILE A 80 4.29 13.59 -0.78
CA ILE A 80 5.42 13.61 0.18
C ILE A 80 4.98 14.22 1.51
N VAL A 81 4.35 15.38 1.50
CA VAL A 81 3.91 16.07 2.73
C VAL A 81 2.95 15.20 3.53
N PHE A 82 1.93 14.63 2.89
CA PHE A 82 0.97 13.76 3.58
C PHE A 82 1.59 12.46 4.07
N THR A 83 2.54 11.89 3.33
CA THR A 83 3.30 10.71 3.75
C THR A 83 4.16 11.00 4.97
N LEU A 84 4.85 12.16 5.02
CA LEU A 84 5.64 12.58 6.18
C LEU A 84 4.77 12.82 7.42
N ILE A 85 3.61 13.46 7.26
CA ILE A 85 2.63 13.64 8.34
C ILE A 85 2.17 12.27 8.86
N SER A 86 1.87 11.35 7.96
CA SER A 86 1.43 9.99 8.31
C SER A 86 2.52 9.21 9.06
N ALA A 87 3.76 9.26 8.56
CA ALA A 87 4.92 8.63 9.21
C ALA A 87 5.18 9.22 10.61
N GLY A 88 5.12 10.55 10.74
CA GLY A 88 5.26 11.24 12.02
C GLY A 88 4.17 10.85 13.02
N LEU A 89 2.93 10.70 12.54
CA LEU A 89 1.80 10.25 13.35
C LEU A 89 1.98 8.79 13.81
N GLY A 90 2.37 7.90 12.90
CA GLY A 90 2.65 6.50 13.22
C GLY A 90 3.76 6.35 14.24
N LEU A 91 4.87 7.09 14.04
CA LEU A 91 5.98 7.12 14.99
C LEU A 91 5.56 7.64 16.36
N ALA A 92 4.82 8.76 16.42
CA ALA A 92 4.33 9.33 17.67
C ALA A 92 3.43 8.34 18.42
N LEU A 93 2.48 7.70 17.73
CA LEU A 93 1.60 6.71 18.32
C LEU A 93 2.37 5.47 18.78
N GLY A 94 3.33 4.98 17.98
CA GLY A 94 4.20 3.87 18.34
C GLY A 94 5.02 4.13 19.60
N LEU A 95 5.57 5.33 19.76
CA LEU A 95 6.33 5.76 20.94
C LEU A 95 5.44 5.92 22.20
N ILE A 96 4.20 6.39 22.04
CA ILE A 96 3.25 6.59 23.15
C ILE A 96 2.67 5.26 23.60
N VAL A 97 2.13 4.49 22.67
CA VAL A 97 1.40 3.24 22.98
C VAL A 97 2.34 2.07 23.23
N LYS A 98 3.52 2.08 22.62
CA LYS A 98 4.54 1.02 22.70
C LYS A 98 3.94 -0.38 22.53
N PRO A 99 3.26 -0.67 21.42
CA PRO A 99 2.47 -1.90 21.28
C PRO A 99 3.30 -3.18 21.35
N GLY A 100 4.63 -3.11 21.07
CA GLY A 100 5.56 -4.23 21.12
C GLY A 100 6.15 -4.54 22.50
N VAL A 101 5.87 -3.75 23.54
CA VAL A 101 6.45 -3.99 24.87
C VAL A 101 5.86 -5.26 25.48
N GLY A 102 6.74 -6.18 25.90
CA GLY A 102 6.36 -7.48 26.47
C GLY A 102 6.33 -8.63 25.45
N VAL A 103 6.67 -8.37 24.19
CA VAL A 103 6.89 -9.44 23.21
C VAL A 103 8.34 -9.90 23.32
N THR A 104 8.58 -11.07 23.89
CA THR A 104 9.85 -11.77 23.74
C THR A 104 9.87 -12.44 22.38
N ILE A 105 10.31 -11.71 21.36
CA ILE A 105 10.68 -12.30 20.09
C ILE A 105 11.95 -13.09 20.40
N GLY A 106 11.92 -14.41 20.13
CA GLY A 106 13.08 -15.27 20.36
C GLY A 106 14.36 -14.60 19.85
N THR A 107 15.44 -14.76 20.58
CA THR A 107 16.74 -14.09 20.46
C THR A 107 17.46 -14.27 19.10
N GLU A 108 16.79 -14.81 18.10
CA GLU A 108 17.26 -14.92 16.71
C GLU A 108 16.76 -13.76 15.79
N ALA A 109 16.00 -12.80 16.30
CA ALA A 109 15.90 -11.53 15.61
C ALA A 109 17.30 -10.89 15.76
N ALA A 110 18.17 -11.16 14.80
CA ALA A 110 19.45 -10.48 14.65
C ALA A 110 19.17 -9.00 14.93
N ALA A 111 19.86 -8.45 15.94
CA ALA A 111 19.92 -7.01 16.11
C ALA A 111 20.23 -6.49 14.70
N VAL A 112 19.23 -5.85 14.07
CA VAL A 112 19.49 -5.09 12.86
C VAL A 112 20.49 -4.07 13.36
N GLU A 113 21.78 -4.34 13.13
CA GLU A 113 22.81 -3.31 13.28
C GLU A 113 22.26 -2.17 12.45
N VAL A 114 21.78 -1.16 13.14
CA VAL A 114 21.52 0.14 12.52
C VAL A 114 22.93 0.60 12.14
N ALA A 115 23.40 0.08 11.01
CA ALA A 115 24.60 0.61 10.38
C ALA A 115 24.31 2.10 10.31
N SER A 116 25.17 2.90 10.96
CA SER A 116 25.16 4.35 10.89
C SER A 116 25.55 4.75 9.47
N ALA A 117 24.70 4.37 8.49
CA ALA A 117 24.86 4.74 7.12
C ALA A 117 24.85 6.26 7.08
N SER A 118 25.93 6.84 6.61
CA SER A 118 26.01 8.28 6.37
C SER A 118 24.83 8.69 5.49
N ILE A 119 24.20 9.82 5.79
CA ILE A 119 23.12 10.38 4.96
C ILE A 119 23.55 10.43 3.48
N THR A 120 24.83 10.75 3.24
CA THR A 120 25.43 10.78 1.90
C THR A 120 25.41 9.39 1.24
N GLU A 121 25.75 8.34 1.98
CA GLU A 121 25.74 6.96 1.49
C GLU A 121 24.31 6.48 1.21
N THR A 122 23.38 6.79 2.09
CA THR A 122 21.95 6.49 1.89
C THR A 122 21.43 7.16 0.63
N LEU A 123 21.71 8.45 0.43
CA LEU A 123 21.29 9.19 -0.77
C LEU A 123 21.94 8.66 -2.05
N THR A 124 23.23 8.24 -2.00
CA THR A 124 23.92 7.66 -3.13
C THR A 124 23.31 6.32 -3.51
N ASN A 125 22.92 5.51 -2.53
CA ASN A 125 22.28 4.21 -2.73
C ASN A 125 20.87 4.30 -3.31
N PHE A 126 20.26 5.47 -3.34
CA PHE A 126 19.00 5.67 -4.07
C PHE A 126 19.17 5.55 -5.58
N VAL A 127 20.36 5.82 -6.10
CA VAL A 127 20.68 5.68 -7.52
C VAL A 127 21.41 4.36 -7.74
N PRO A 128 20.75 3.34 -8.30
CA PRO A 128 21.36 2.03 -8.47
C PRO A 128 22.40 2.06 -9.60
N THR A 129 23.53 1.40 -9.40
CA THR A 129 24.50 1.17 -10.48
C THR A 129 23.99 0.16 -11.50
N ASN A 130 23.07 -0.73 -11.09
CA ASN A 130 22.41 -1.71 -11.95
C ASN A 130 20.97 -1.92 -11.48
N ILE A 131 20.02 -1.55 -12.35
CA ILE A 131 18.60 -1.69 -12.03
C ILE A 131 18.16 -3.15 -11.85
N PHE A 132 18.71 -4.07 -12.62
CA PHE A 132 18.37 -5.49 -12.52
C PHE A 132 18.83 -6.08 -11.19
N SER A 133 19.98 -5.65 -10.67
CA SER A 133 20.43 -6.02 -9.32
C SER A 133 19.49 -5.49 -8.26
N ALA A 134 19.10 -4.21 -8.34
CA ALA A 134 18.15 -3.62 -7.42
C ALA A 134 16.78 -4.35 -7.44
N MET A 135 16.31 -4.72 -8.63
CA MET A 135 15.09 -5.53 -8.78
C MET A 135 15.22 -6.92 -8.13
N ALA A 136 16.35 -7.59 -8.34
CA ALA A 136 16.61 -8.93 -7.80
C ALA A 136 16.71 -8.92 -6.26
N ASN A 137 17.30 -7.86 -5.71
CA ASN A 137 17.41 -7.66 -4.26
C ASN A 137 16.10 -7.17 -3.61
N GLY A 138 15.15 -6.66 -4.41
CA GLY A 138 13.92 -6.05 -3.90
C GLY A 138 14.09 -4.63 -3.36
N ASP A 139 15.14 -3.92 -3.79
CA ASP A 139 15.45 -2.56 -3.35
C ASP A 139 14.45 -1.57 -3.96
N MET A 140 13.38 -1.29 -3.23
CA MET A 140 12.23 -0.53 -3.74
C MET A 140 12.58 0.91 -4.13
N VAL A 141 13.38 1.64 -3.34
CA VAL A 141 13.68 3.05 -3.59
C VAL A 141 14.43 3.25 -4.90
N PRO A 142 15.52 2.52 -5.19
CA PRO A 142 16.18 2.54 -6.49
C PRO A 142 15.24 2.17 -7.65
N CYS A 143 14.38 1.17 -7.46
CA CYS A 143 13.42 0.76 -8.49
C CYS A 143 12.38 1.86 -8.78
N ILE A 144 11.88 2.56 -7.76
CA ILE A 144 10.97 3.69 -7.93
C ILE A 144 11.67 4.84 -8.67
N LEU A 145 12.88 5.19 -8.25
CA LEU A 145 13.65 6.27 -8.90
C LEU A 145 13.87 5.99 -10.39
N PHE A 146 14.33 4.79 -10.71
CA PHE A 146 14.47 4.37 -12.11
C PHE A 146 13.15 4.46 -12.87
N SER A 147 12.06 4.01 -12.25
CA SER A 147 10.73 4.01 -12.87
C SER A 147 10.21 5.41 -13.17
N ILE A 148 10.56 6.40 -12.34
CA ILE A 148 10.26 7.81 -12.60
C ILE A 148 10.99 8.27 -13.87
N PHE A 149 12.30 8.05 -13.94
CA PHE A 149 13.08 8.42 -15.14
C PHE A 149 12.59 7.69 -16.38
N PHE A 150 12.38 6.39 -16.28
CA PHE A 150 11.89 5.58 -17.38
C PHE A 150 10.51 6.05 -17.88
N GLY A 151 9.59 6.35 -16.96
CA GLY A 151 8.26 6.86 -17.29
C GLY A 151 8.32 8.23 -18.00
N VAL A 152 9.13 9.17 -17.49
CA VAL A 152 9.34 10.48 -18.12
C VAL A 152 9.88 10.31 -19.54
N CYS A 153 10.91 9.49 -19.70
CA CYS A 153 11.53 9.26 -21.02
C CYS A 153 10.57 8.53 -21.98
N ALA A 154 9.86 7.51 -21.52
CA ALA A 154 8.90 6.77 -22.35
C ALA A 154 7.75 7.67 -22.81
N GLY A 155 7.17 8.47 -21.90
CA GLY A 155 6.14 9.44 -22.26
C GLY A 155 6.65 10.54 -23.21
N SER A 156 7.89 11.01 -23.03
CA SER A 156 8.52 11.98 -23.94
C SER A 156 8.76 11.37 -25.32
N TYR A 157 9.24 10.13 -25.37
CA TYR A 157 9.45 9.41 -26.62
C TYR A 157 8.15 9.22 -27.40
N GLY A 158 7.07 8.80 -26.73
CA GLY A 158 5.76 8.66 -27.35
C GLY A 158 5.28 9.96 -28.02
N ARG A 159 5.40 11.08 -27.29
CA ARG A 159 5.03 12.41 -27.83
C ARG A 159 5.88 12.87 -29.01
N THR A 160 7.16 12.55 -28.99
CA THR A 160 8.09 12.99 -30.07
C THR A 160 7.98 12.12 -31.31
N SER A 161 7.81 10.80 -31.11
CA SER A 161 7.71 9.84 -32.21
C SER A 161 6.30 9.67 -32.78
N GLY A 162 5.27 10.17 -32.06
CA GLY A 162 3.87 9.90 -32.36
C GLY A 162 3.48 8.41 -32.15
N ASN A 163 4.26 7.67 -31.38
CA ASN A 163 4.07 6.24 -31.16
C ASN A 163 4.06 5.92 -29.65
N ASP A 164 2.88 5.63 -29.13
CA ASP A 164 2.67 5.31 -27.72
C ASP A 164 2.92 3.84 -27.35
N MET A 165 3.46 3.05 -28.27
CA MET A 165 3.66 1.61 -28.10
C MET A 165 4.38 1.25 -26.79
N VAL A 166 5.41 2.02 -26.39
CA VAL A 166 6.15 1.79 -25.15
C VAL A 166 5.25 2.02 -23.93
N MET A 167 4.46 3.07 -23.92
CA MET A 167 3.53 3.38 -22.83
C MET A 167 2.41 2.34 -22.74
N ASP A 168 1.89 1.91 -23.87
CA ASP A 168 0.84 0.89 -23.92
C ASP A 168 1.37 -0.47 -23.48
N LEU A 169 2.62 -0.80 -23.82
CA LEU A 169 3.29 -2.00 -23.30
C LEU A 169 3.44 -1.96 -21.78
N ILE A 170 3.87 -0.83 -21.21
CA ILE A 170 4.00 -0.67 -19.75
C ILE A 170 2.63 -0.86 -19.08
N LYS A 171 1.57 -0.25 -19.60
CA LYS A 171 0.19 -0.40 -19.09
C LYS A 171 -0.30 -1.85 -19.19
N ALA A 172 0.00 -2.52 -20.31
CA ALA A 172 -0.37 -3.92 -20.52
C ALA A 172 0.34 -4.84 -19.51
N ILE A 173 1.64 -4.67 -19.32
CA ILE A 173 2.43 -5.42 -18.32
C ILE A 173 1.87 -5.16 -16.92
N ASN A 174 1.59 -3.91 -16.56
CA ASN A 174 0.96 -3.56 -15.29
C ASN A 174 -0.36 -4.30 -15.08
N GLY A 175 -1.22 -4.34 -16.11
CA GLY A 175 -2.48 -5.08 -16.10
C GLY A 175 -2.30 -6.59 -15.86
N VAL A 176 -1.30 -7.20 -16.49
CA VAL A 176 -0.96 -8.61 -16.29
C VAL A 176 -0.50 -8.85 -14.85
N ILE A 177 0.40 -8.02 -14.32
CA ILE A 177 0.89 -8.14 -12.94
C ILE A 177 -0.26 -7.97 -11.93
N MET A 178 -1.16 -7.00 -12.16
CA MET A 178 -2.36 -6.84 -11.33
C MET A 178 -3.25 -8.08 -11.33
N ASN A 179 -3.34 -8.80 -12.45
CA ASN A 179 -4.09 -10.06 -12.51
C ASN A 179 -3.36 -11.18 -11.75
N ILE A 180 -2.03 -11.26 -11.82
CA ILE A 180 -1.23 -12.19 -10.98
C ILE A 180 -1.52 -11.93 -9.50
N ILE A 181 -1.46 -10.68 -9.07
CA ILE A 181 -1.76 -10.32 -7.67
C ILE A 181 -3.18 -10.70 -7.27
N LYS A 182 -4.19 -10.50 -8.14
CA LYS A 182 -5.56 -10.94 -7.85
C LYS A 182 -5.65 -12.45 -7.64
N ILE A 183 -4.93 -13.24 -8.45
CA ILE A 183 -4.88 -14.71 -8.29
C ILE A 183 -4.23 -15.05 -6.94
N VAL A 184 -3.08 -14.44 -6.63
CA VAL A 184 -2.37 -14.65 -5.37
C VAL A 184 -3.24 -14.25 -4.17
N MET A 185 -3.96 -13.14 -4.25
CA MET A 185 -4.87 -12.68 -3.19
C MET A 185 -6.04 -13.64 -2.93
N ASN A 186 -6.45 -14.45 -3.90
CA ASN A 186 -7.43 -15.50 -3.64
C ASN A 186 -6.88 -16.61 -2.72
N LEU A 187 -5.56 -16.76 -2.63
CA LEU A 187 -4.89 -17.68 -1.71
C LEU A 187 -4.66 -17.05 -0.32
N ALA A 188 -4.89 -15.72 -0.18
CA ALA A 188 -4.63 -14.99 1.05
C ALA A 188 -5.30 -15.61 2.30
N PRO A 189 -6.57 -16.06 2.27
CA PRO A 189 -7.16 -16.68 3.46
C PRO A 189 -6.37 -17.90 3.94
N ILE A 190 -5.88 -18.74 3.02
CA ILE A 190 -5.09 -19.94 3.38
C ILE A 190 -3.71 -19.53 3.90
N GLY A 191 -3.02 -18.63 3.20
CA GLY A 191 -1.69 -18.15 3.59
C GLY A 191 -1.70 -17.48 4.96
N ILE A 192 -2.67 -16.59 5.21
CA ILE A 192 -2.84 -15.89 6.48
C ILE A 192 -3.21 -16.83 7.61
N PHE A 193 -4.11 -17.79 7.37
CA PHE A 193 -4.43 -18.83 8.35
C PHE A 193 -3.16 -19.57 8.79
N CYS A 194 -2.33 -20.03 7.85
CA CYS A 194 -1.13 -20.81 8.16
C CYS A 194 -0.08 -19.97 8.90
N LEU A 195 0.11 -18.70 8.52
CA LEU A 195 1.04 -17.79 9.19
C LEU A 195 0.61 -17.50 10.62
N LEU A 196 -0.67 -17.22 10.83
CA LEU A 196 -1.18 -16.92 12.16
C LEU A 196 -1.26 -18.16 13.05
N ALA A 197 -1.51 -19.34 12.47
CA ALA A 197 -1.42 -20.59 13.17
C ALA A 197 0.01 -20.88 13.67
N ASP A 198 1.03 -20.62 12.83
CA ASP A 198 2.44 -20.74 13.23
C ASP A 198 2.78 -19.78 14.38
N VAL A 199 2.44 -18.50 14.23
CA VAL A 199 2.70 -17.48 15.25
C VAL A 199 1.99 -17.82 16.57
N ALA A 200 0.69 -18.12 16.53
CA ALA A 200 -0.08 -18.42 17.72
C ALA A 200 0.35 -19.73 18.40
N GLY A 201 0.77 -20.72 17.59
CA GLY A 201 1.25 -22.01 18.09
C GLY A 201 2.64 -21.94 18.72
N GLY A 202 3.53 -21.11 18.16
CA GLY A 202 4.90 -20.93 18.65
C GLY A 202 5.01 -20.02 19.88
N THR A 203 4.18 -18.95 19.91
CA THR A 203 4.28 -17.91 20.95
C THR A 203 3.10 -17.89 21.92
N GLY A 204 2.05 -18.67 21.65
CA GLY A 204 0.84 -18.72 22.46
C GLY A 204 0.08 -17.38 22.49
N PHE A 205 -0.79 -17.22 23.50
CA PHE A 205 -1.60 -16.01 23.67
C PHE A 205 -0.79 -14.75 24.04
N THR A 206 0.49 -14.89 24.39
CA THR A 206 1.35 -13.78 24.83
C THR A 206 1.57 -12.74 23.73
N VAL A 207 1.55 -13.13 22.45
CA VAL A 207 1.74 -12.22 21.31
C VAL A 207 0.42 -11.65 20.79
N ILE A 208 -0.71 -12.31 21.05
CA ILE A 208 -2.01 -11.86 20.55
C ILE A 208 -2.39 -10.49 21.13
N LEU A 209 -2.16 -10.27 22.41
CA LEU A 209 -2.48 -8.99 23.06
C LEU A 209 -1.68 -7.82 22.50
N PRO A 210 -0.34 -7.91 22.32
CA PRO A 210 0.44 -6.90 21.61
C PRO A 210 -0.03 -6.67 20.17
N MET A 211 -0.38 -7.71 19.43
CA MET A 211 -0.93 -7.57 18.07
C MET A 211 -2.26 -6.80 18.06
N LEU A 212 -3.15 -7.08 19.01
CA LEU A 212 -4.41 -6.32 19.17
C LEU A 212 -4.15 -4.88 19.56
N LYS A 213 -3.17 -4.61 20.42
CA LYS A 213 -2.74 -3.24 20.77
C LYS A 213 -2.20 -2.51 19.53
N PHE A 214 -1.38 -3.18 18.71
CA PHE A 214 -0.86 -2.63 17.48
C PHE A 214 -1.99 -2.30 16.49
N LEU A 215 -2.92 -3.23 16.27
CA LEU A 215 -4.09 -2.99 15.41
C LEU A 215 -4.96 -1.85 15.94
N GLY A 216 -5.18 -1.79 17.25
CA GLY A 216 -5.90 -0.68 17.89
C GLY A 216 -5.19 0.66 17.68
N CYS A 217 -3.86 0.67 17.79
CA CYS A 217 -3.03 1.84 17.54
C CYS A 217 -3.16 2.34 16.10
N LEU A 218 -3.14 1.42 15.12
CA LEU A 218 -3.36 1.76 13.71
C LEU A 218 -4.74 2.36 13.46
N LEU A 219 -5.80 1.73 14.00
CA LEU A 219 -7.16 2.25 13.83
C LEU A 219 -7.32 3.66 14.43
N VAL A 220 -6.71 3.90 15.60
CA VAL A 220 -6.68 5.25 16.20
C VAL A 220 -5.91 6.21 15.30
N GLY A 221 -4.78 5.80 14.76
CA GLY A 221 -3.98 6.58 13.81
C GLY A 221 -4.78 6.97 12.57
N ASP A 222 -5.49 6.02 11.96
CA ASP A 222 -6.34 6.27 10.80
C ASP A 222 -7.46 7.27 11.11
N VAL A 223 -8.09 7.15 12.28
CA VAL A 223 -9.13 8.10 12.72
C VAL A 223 -8.53 9.51 12.90
N ILE A 224 -7.39 9.64 13.56
CA ILE A 224 -6.70 10.92 13.76
C ILE A 224 -6.31 11.51 12.40
N GLN A 225 -5.76 10.70 11.51
CA GLN A 225 -5.39 11.12 10.15
C GLN A 225 -6.61 11.62 9.38
N PHE A 226 -7.74 10.93 9.47
CA PHE A 226 -8.98 11.36 8.85
C PHE A 226 -9.49 12.69 9.43
N LEU A 227 -9.34 12.88 10.75
CA LEU A 227 -9.69 14.14 11.43
C LEU A 227 -8.77 15.30 11.04
N ILE A 228 -7.51 15.05 10.69
CA ILE A 228 -6.58 16.07 10.21
C ILE A 228 -6.86 16.38 8.73
N TYR A 229 -6.96 15.35 7.88
CA TYR A 229 -7.09 15.55 6.43
C TYR A 229 -8.49 16.02 6.01
N GLY A 230 -9.53 15.64 6.75
CA GLY A 230 -10.90 16.05 6.46
C GLY A 230 -11.08 17.57 6.47
N PRO A 231 -10.78 18.27 7.58
CA PRO A 231 -10.84 19.74 7.67
C PRO A 231 -9.88 20.43 6.70
N PHE A 232 -8.66 19.90 6.53
CA PHE A 232 -7.69 20.44 5.59
C PHE A 232 -8.26 20.42 4.15
N THR A 233 -8.76 19.28 3.71
CA THR A 233 -9.39 19.15 2.39
C THR A 233 -10.63 20.04 2.27
N ALA A 234 -11.42 20.14 3.32
CA ALA A 234 -12.59 21.02 3.36
C ALA A 234 -12.24 22.49 3.15
N ALA A 235 -11.17 22.96 3.78
CA ALA A 235 -10.69 24.33 3.65
C ALA A 235 -10.24 24.65 2.21
N PHE A 236 -9.52 23.72 1.57
CA PHE A 236 -9.05 23.91 0.19
C PHE A 236 -10.14 23.73 -0.86
N CYS A 237 -11.09 22.83 -0.65
CA CYS A 237 -12.18 22.53 -1.60
C CYS A 237 -13.42 23.40 -1.36
N GLY A 238 -13.45 24.26 -0.34
CA GLY A 238 -14.62 25.06 0.02
C GLY A 238 -15.82 24.22 0.46
N VAL A 239 -15.60 22.99 0.91
CA VAL A 239 -16.66 22.06 1.36
C VAL A 239 -16.72 22.07 2.88
N SER A 240 -17.91 22.16 3.45
CA SER A 240 -18.10 22.09 4.91
C SER A 240 -17.53 20.78 5.50
N PRO A 241 -16.66 20.83 6.53
CA PRO A 241 -16.10 19.65 7.18
C PRO A 241 -17.16 18.63 7.63
N ALA A 242 -18.30 19.12 8.13
CA ALA A 242 -19.40 18.27 8.58
C ALA A 242 -20.04 17.41 7.45
N LYS A 243 -19.92 17.83 6.20
CA LYS A 243 -20.43 17.08 5.04
C LYS A 243 -19.42 16.07 4.47
N MET A 244 -18.15 16.15 4.88
CA MET A 244 -17.08 15.29 4.37
C MET A 244 -17.30 13.80 4.64
N PRO A 245 -17.66 13.34 5.86
CA PRO A 245 -17.89 11.92 6.12
C PRO A 245 -18.94 11.31 5.20
N LYS A 246 -20.01 12.05 4.93
CA LYS A 246 -21.09 11.59 4.02
C LYS A 246 -20.59 11.49 2.57
N LYS A 247 -19.73 12.41 2.13
CA LYS A 247 -19.17 12.39 0.78
C LYS A 247 -18.22 11.22 0.57
N TYR A 248 -17.41 10.87 1.58
CA TYR A 248 -16.47 9.74 1.52
C TYR A 248 -17.10 8.37 1.81
N SER A 249 -18.29 8.31 2.44
CA SER A 249 -18.86 7.07 2.96
C SER A 249 -18.93 5.93 1.93
N LYS A 250 -19.42 6.21 0.70
CA LYS A 250 -19.51 5.20 -0.36
C LYS A 250 -18.16 4.62 -0.74
N MET A 251 -17.17 5.51 -0.92
CA MET A 251 -15.81 5.11 -1.27
C MET A 251 -15.13 4.36 -0.12
N SER A 252 -15.28 4.84 1.13
CA SER A 252 -14.72 4.18 2.31
C SER A 252 -15.30 2.78 2.53
N MET A 253 -16.63 2.63 2.41
CA MET A 253 -17.26 1.30 2.49
C MET A 253 -16.76 0.37 1.39
N MET A 254 -16.60 0.87 0.17
CA MET A 254 -16.06 0.09 -0.93
C MET A 254 -14.60 -0.30 -0.69
N ALA A 255 -13.77 0.62 -0.17
CA ALA A 255 -12.38 0.35 0.17
C ALA A 255 -12.25 -0.74 1.25
N VAL A 256 -13.03 -0.64 2.33
CA VAL A 256 -13.05 -1.65 3.41
C VAL A 256 -13.53 -3.01 2.91
N THR A 257 -14.55 -3.05 2.03
CA THR A 257 -15.11 -4.32 1.56
C THR A 257 -14.27 -4.99 0.47
N THR A 258 -13.54 -4.22 -0.33
CA THR A 258 -12.74 -4.76 -1.43
C THR A 258 -11.27 -4.91 -1.07
N THR A 259 -10.78 -4.22 -0.02
CA THR A 259 -9.36 -4.17 0.37
C THR A 259 -8.42 -3.86 -0.82
N SER A 260 -8.93 -3.16 -1.83
CA SER A 260 -8.21 -2.90 -3.08
C SER A 260 -8.43 -1.47 -3.55
N SER A 261 -7.34 -0.70 -3.55
CA SER A 261 -7.34 0.67 -4.08
C SER A 261 -7.67 0.71 -5.58
N ALA A 262 -7.26 -0.31 -6.33
CA ALA A 262 -7.50 -0.39 -7.77
C ALA A 262 -9.00 -0.53 -8.10
N ILE A 263 -9.74 -1.34 -7.34
CA ILE A 263 -11.19 -1.51 -7.51
C ILE A 263 -11.94 -0.22 -7.14
N CYS A 264 -11.41 0.54 -6.17
CA CYS A 264 -12.01 1.79 -5.73
C CYS A 264 -11.74 2.96 -6.68
N LEU A 265 -10.74 2.86 -7.57
CA LEU A 265 -10.29 3.95 -8.42
C LEU A 265 -11.40 4.60 -9.25
N PRO A 266 -12.23 3.85 -10.01
CA PRO A 266 -13.30 4.47 -10.81
C PRO A 266 -14.31 5.24 -9.95
N THR A 267 -14.69 4.67 -8.80
CA THR A 267 -15.62 5.33 -7.86
C THR A 267 -14.98 6.57 -7.24
N LYS A 268 -13.67 6.51 -6.90
CA LYS A 268 -12.91 7.65 -6.39
C LYS A 268 -12.91 8.79 -7.41
N MET A 269 -12.58 8.50 -8.67
CA MET A 269 -12.53 9.50 -9.74
C MET A 269 -13.91 10.12 -9.99
N GLU A 270 -14.97 9.32 -10.01
CA GLU A 270 -16.34 9.81 -10.15
C GLU A 270 -16.77 10.68 -8.96
N ASP A 271 -16.48 10.25 -7.74
CA ASP A 271 -16.80 10.99 -6.52
C ASP A 271 -16.02 12.32 -6.44
N MET A 272 -14.76 12.36 -6.90
CA MET A 272 -13.98 13.60 -7.01
C MET A 272 -14.67 14.63 -7.90
N VAL A 273 -15.21 14.23 -9.04
CA VAL A 273 -15.91 15.13 -9.97
C VAL A 273 -17.28 15.49 -9.43
N THR A 274 -18.09 14.50 -9.06
CA THR A 274 -19.52 14.71 -8.77
C THR A 274 -19.80 15.26 -7.38
N LYS A 275 -18.98 14.88 -6.37
CA LYS A 275 -19.20 15.26 -4.98
C LYS A 275 -18.29 16.40 -4.51
N PHE A 276 -17.09 16.50 -5.07
CA PHE A 276 -16.09 17.49 -4.67
C PHE A 276 -15.91 18.63 -5.68
N GLY A 277 -16.48 18.49 -6.89
CA GLY A 277 -16.39 19.52 -7.93
C GLY A 277 -15.01 19.64 -8.58
N VAL A 278 -14.19 18.60 -8.48
CA VAL A 278 -12.86 18.56 -9.12
C VAL A 278 -13.06 18.43 -10.64
N ASP A 279 -12.27 19.19 -11.41
CA ASP A 279 -12.27 19.07 -12.87
C ASP A 279 -11.95 17.63 -13.31
N ARG A 280 -12.63 17.15 -14.32
CA ARG A 280 -12.49 15.77 -14.81
C ARG A 280 -11.05 15.46 -15.21
N LYS A 281 -10.37 16.40 -15.86
CA LYS A 281 -8.96 16.23 -16.28
C LYS A 281 -8.03 16.06 -15.08
N VAL A 282 -8.28 16.80 -13.99
CA VAL A 282 -7.52 16.67 -12.75
C VAL A 282 -7.81 15.32 -12.09
N SER A 283 -9.06 14.90 -12.04
CA SER A 283 -9.46 13.60 -11.48
C SER A 283 -8.83 12.43 -12.24
N ASP A 284 -8.88 12.47 -13.57
CA ASP A 284 -8.34 11.42 -14.43
C ASP A 284 -6.82 11.33 -14.34
N PHE A 285 -6.15 12.43 -14.04
CA PHE A 285 -4.71 12.51 -13.84
C PHE A 285 -4.28 12.10 -12.41
N VAL A 286 -4.83 12.77 -11.39
CA VAL A 286 -4.42 12.60 -9.99
C VAL A 286 -4.90 11.26 -9.41
N GLY A 287 -6.05 10.77 -9.86
CA GLY A 287 -6.66 9.54 -9.36
C GLY A 287 -5.73 8.32 -9.42
N PRO A 288 -5.22 7.94 -10.60
CA PRO A 288 -4.31 6.80 -10.76
C PRO A 288 -2.97 6.99 -10.04
N ILE A 289 -2.40 8.20 -10.10
CA ILE A 289 -1.12 8.52 -9.44
C ILE A 289 -1.24 8.33 -7.93
N THR A 290 -2.26 8.92 -7.32
CA THR A 290 -2.45 8.80 -5.86
C THR A 290 -2.85 7.40 -5.44
N MET A 291 -3.47 6.60 -6.31
CA MET A 291 -3.72 5.18 -6.03
C MET A 291 -2.40 4.40 -5.87
N SER A 292 -1.42 4.69 -6.73
CA SER A 292 -0.16 3.94 -6.76
C SER A 292 0.88 4.45 -5.76
N MET A 293 0.92 5.77 -5.53
CA MET A 293 2.01 6.42 -4.78
C MET A 293 1.61 6.88 -3.38
N ASN A 294 0.31 7.06 -3.10
CA ASN A 294 -0.14 7.56 -1.79
C ASN A 294 -0.64 6.42 -0.91
N SER A 295 0.26 5.84 -0.12
CA SER A 295 -0.03 4.75 0.83
C SER A 295 0.06 5.22 2.29
N CYS A 296 -0.52 6.39 2.61
CA CYS A 296 -0.42 6.98 3.94
C CYS A 296 -0.83 6.05 5.09
N GLY A 297 -1.85 5.21 4.91
CA GLY A 297 -2.25 4.22 5.92
C GLY A 297 -1.19 3.15 6.16
N ALA A 298 -0.52 2.68 5.10
CA ALA A 298 0.57 1.70 5.24
C ALA A 298 1.82 2.30 5.88
N VAL A 299 2.05 3.60 5.72
CA VAL A 299 3.23 4.29 6.31
C VAL A 299 3.11 4.48 7.82
N GLN A 300 1.90 4.36 8.38
CA GLN A 300 1.68 4.39 9.83
C GLN A 300 2.08 3.09 10.54
N CYS A 301 2.21 1.99 9.79
CA CYS A 301 2.64 0.70 10.31
C CYS A 301 4.14 0.65 10.58
#